data_e28f98952c6763f2fade9c2c6b0bac4d
#
_entry.id   e28f98952c6763f2fade9c2c6b0bac4d
#
_cell.length_a   1.000
_cell.length_b   1.000
_cell.length_c   1.000
_cell.angle_alpha   90.00
_cell.angle_beta   90.00
_cell.angle_gamma   90.00
#
_symmetry.space_group_name_H-M   'P 1'
#
loop_
_entity.id
_entity.type
_entity.pdbx_description
1 polymer ?
#
loop_
_entity_poly.entity_id
_entity_poly.type
_entity_poly.pdbx_seq_one_letter_code
_entity_poly.pdbx_strand_id
1 'polypeptide(L)'
;VRDGRGRPRRRSSQNPGRDGLIGDFAAVAGGYLTAFLRAEHAGAMTMSDVSETDFAVIVYREEDHWEADALPAAVTADLDGFVQALRRQPSIGGTTGFAGVGDDFWLAVRVLGEDVSMFLSDLTAAVDYPLARQVLEALDIPVPSDDELDQVLPAGDLSIFADLGLEEMELGAVAADLDLYPEDAVAGIAERLRFGEAVERALDLALGS
;
A
#
# COMPACT_ATOMS: atom_id res chain seq x y z
N VAL A 1 23.31 -79.32 -5.34
CA VAL A 1 22.19 -79.63 -6.24
C VAL A 1 21.22 -78.41 -6.28
N ARG A 2 21.16 -77.79 -7.46
CA ARG A 2 20.10 -76.85 -8.01
C ARG A 2 19.74 -75.65 -7.17
N ASP A 3 20.16 -74.47 -7.61
CA ASP A 3 19.63 -73.66 -8.73
C ASP A 3 18.25 -73.03 -8.40
N GLY A 4 18.17 -71.72 -8.33
CA GLY A 4 16.96 -70.96 -8.10
C GLY A 4 17.23 -69.45 -8.22
N ARG A 5 17.38 -68.98 -9.44
CA ARG A 5 17.52 -67.56 -9.80
C ARG A 5 16.22 -66.81 -9.50
N GLY A 6 16.30 -65.76 -8.71
CA GLY A 6 15.24 -64.77 -8.54
C GLY A 6 15.84 -63.35 -8.54
N ARG A 7 15.82 -62.68 -9.70
CA ARG A 7 16.14 -61.28 -9.82
C ARG A 7 15.03 -60.42 -9.16
N PRO A 8 15.33 -59.48 -8.31
CA PRO A 8 14.33 -58.48 -7.91
C PRO A 8 14.19 -57.45 -9.01
N ARG A 9 12.95 -57.21 -9.39
CA ARG A 9 12.51 -56.16 -10.31
C ARG A 9 12.82 -54.79 -9.69
N ARG A 10 13.53 -53.95 -10.46
CA ARG A 10 13.66 -52.52 -10.22
C ARG A 10 12.25 -51.88 -10.24
N ARG A 11 11.81 -51.36 -9.12
CA ARG A 11 10.74 -50.37 -9.07
C ARG A 11 11.36 -49.04 -9.50
N SER A 12 10.93 -48.55 -10.65
CA SER A 12 11.11 -47.17 -11.08
C SER A 12 10.34 -46.26 -10.10
N SER A 13 11.07 -45.52 -9.30
CA SER A 13 10.51 -44.38 -8.57
C SER A 13 10.22 -43.28 -9.58
N GLN A 14 8.98 -43.18 -10.00
CA GLN A 14 8.45 -41.96 -10.61
C GLN A 14 8.40 -40.91 -9.51
N ASN A 15 9.15 -39.86 -9.69
CA ASN A 15 9.10 -38.63 -8.91
C ASN A 15 7.93 -37.81 -9.47
N PRO A 16 6.84 -37.58 -8.72
CA PRO A 16 5.78 -36.73 -9.22
C PRO A 16 6.14 -35.26 -8.99
N GLY A 17 6.31 -34.55 -10.10
CA GLY A 17 5.76 -33.22 -10.25
C GLY A 17 6.45 -32.10 -9.50
N ARG A 18 7.36 -31.45 -10.21
CA ARG A 18 7.84 -30.10 -9.89
C ARG A 18 7.10 -29.01 -10.71
N ASP A 19 6.01 -29.38 -11.40
CA ASP A 19 5.32 -28.52 -12.38
C ASP A 19 3.96 -27.98 -11.86
N GLY A 20 3.67 -28.10 -10.56
CA GLY A 20 2.38 -27.69 -9.99
C GLY A 20 2.36 -26.38 -9.20
N LEU A 21 3.51 -25.76 -8.95
CA LEU A 21 3.59 -24.61 -8.03
C LEU A 21 3.67 -23.22 -8.70
N ILE A 22 3.90 -23.17 -10.01
CA ILE A 22 4.01 -21.88 -10.73
C ILE A 22 2.65 -21.42 -11.31
N GLY A 23 1.65 -22.31 -11.40
CA GLY A 23 0.34 -22.00 -11.95
C GLY A 23 -0.63 -21.29 -10.98
N ASP A 24 -0.44 -21.42 -9.69
CA ASP A 24 -1.40 -20.93 -8.69
C ASP A 24 -1.15 -19.47 -8.24
N PHE A 25 0.05 -18.93 -8.41
CA PHE A 25 0.33 -17.55 -7.99
C PHE A 25 -0.28 -16.48 -8.90
N ALA A 26 -0.35 -16.74 -10.20
CA ALA A 26 -1.01 -15.82 -11.14
C ALA A 26 -2.54 -15.81 -10.99
N ALA A 27 -3.11 -16.90 -10.46
CA ALA A 27 -4.55 -17.00 -10.20
C ALA A 27 -4.96 -16.23 -8.93
N VAL A 28 -4.05 -16.04 -7.99
CA VAL A 28 -4.32 -15.32 -6.74
C VAL A 28 -4.36 -13.81 -6.97
N ALA A 29 -3.42 -13.25 -7.73
CA ALA A 29 -3.43 -11.82 -8.08
C ALA A 29 -4.65 -11.42 -8.93
N GLY A 30 -5.04 -12.26 -9.91
CA GLY A 30 -6.25 -12.04 -10.72
C GLY A 30 -7.57 -12.32 -9.98
N GLY A 31 -7.54 -13.11 -8.92
CA GLY A 31 -8.72 -13.48 -8.14
C GLY A 31 -9.23 -12.35 -7.23
N TYR A 32 -8.37 -11.49 -6.76
CA TYR A 32 -8.75 -10.37 -5.88
C TYR A 32 -9.44 -9.24 -6.64
N LEU A 33 -9.02 -8.94 -7.86
CA LEU A 33 -9.69 -7.96 -8.71
C LEU A 33 -11.12 -8.41 -9.08
N THR A 34 -11.32 -9.71 -9.32
CA THR A 34 -12.64 -10.30 -9.63
C THR A 34 -13.54 -10.46 -8.41
N ALA A 35 -12.99 -10.65 -7.23
CA ALA A 35 -13.77 -10.74 -5.98
C ALA A 35 -14.29 -9.36 -5.56
N PHE A 36 -13.51 -8.30 -5.77
CA PHE A 36 -13.92 -6.92 -5.49
C PHE A 36 -15.05 -6.46 -6.44
N LEU A 37 -14.95 -6.76 -7.73
CA LEU A 37 -15.99 -6.44 -8.72
C LEU A 37 -17.31 -7.21 -8.50
N ARG A 38 -17.30 -8.27 -7.68
CA ARG A 38 -18.51 -9.06 -7.39
C ARG A 38 -19.25 -8.60 -6.15
N ALA A 39 -18.63 -7.79 -5.30
CA ALA A 39 -19.27 -7.20 -4.11
C ALA A 39 -20.12 -5.96 -4.44
N GLU A 40 -19.95 -5.36 -5.61
CA GLU A 40 -20.67 -4.14 -6.03
C GLU A 40 -22.16 -4.35 -6.37
N HIS A 41 -22.72 -5.57 -6.26
CA HIS A 41 -24.11 -5.83 -6.67
C HIS A 41 -25.07 -6.18 -5.53
N ALA A 42 -24.70 -5.95 -4.27
CA ALA A 42 -25.60 -6.24 -3.15
C ALA A 42 -25.57 -5.14 -2.08
N GLY A 43 -26.26 -4.04 -2.34
CA GLY A 43 -26.56 -3.04 -1.32
C GLY A 43 -26.80 -1.66 -1.95
N ALA A 44 -28.00 -1.12 -1.77
CA ALA A 44 -28.30 0.24 -2.15
C ALA A 44 -27.37 1.20 -1.37
N MET A 45 -26.37 1.74 -2.05
CA MET A 45 -25.47 2.76 -1.49
C MET A 45 -26.28 4.05 -1.26
N THR A 46 -26.40 4.44 -0.01
CA THR A 46 -26.80 5.80 0.35
C THR A 46 -25.65 6.75 -0.08
N MET A 47 -25.97 7.92 -0.60
CA MET A 47 -25.08 8.93 -1.18
C MET A 47 -24.11 9.58 -0.16
N SER A 48 -23.48 8.79 0.73
CA SER A 48 -22.50 9.25 1.71
C SER A 48 -21.15 8.50 1.64
N ASP A 49 -20.96 7.60 0.65
CA ASP A 49 -19.71 6.85 0.47
C ASP A 49 -18.94 7.36 -0.77
N VAL A 50 -18.78 8.65 -0.90
CA VAL A 50 -17.82 9.21 -1.83
C VAL A 50 -16.46 9.09 -1.14
N SER A 51 -15.61 8.22 -1.60
CA SER A 51 -14.21 8.19 -1.17
C SER A 51 -13.62 9.56 -1.45
N GLU A 52 -13.10 10.20 -0.41
CA GLU A 52 -12.50 11.53 -0.49
C GLU A 52 -11.11 11.48 -1.16
N THR A 53 -10.60 10.28 -1.41
CA THR A 53 -9.25 10.04 -1.92
C THR A 53 -9.22 10.09 -3.43
N ASP A 54 -8.39 10.96 -4.00
CA ASP A 54 -8.21 11.08 -5.46
C ASP A 54 -7.33 9.98 -6.02
N PHE A 55 -6.29 9.60 -5.28
CA PHE A 55 -5.50 8.43 -5.61
C PHE A 55 -5.12 7.63 -4.38
N ALA A 56 -4.93 6.33 -4.57
CA ALA A 56 -4.29 5.45 -3.63
C ALA A 56 -3.44 4.43 -4.37
N VAL A 57 -2.21 4.24 -3.91
CA VAL A 57 -1.27 3.28 -4.48
C VAL A 57 -0.63 2.44 -3.40
N ILE A 58 -0.33 1.19 -3.73
CA ILE A 58 0.41 0.27 -2.89
C ILE A 58 1.73 -0.05 -3.55
N VAL A 59 2.80 -0.04 -2.77
CA VAL A 59 4.17 -0.37 -3.20
C VAL A 59 4.67 -1.56 -2.39
N TYR A 60 5.20 -2.54 -3.08
CA TYR A 60 5.71 -3.76 -2.48
C TYR A 60 6.90 -4.31 -3.27
N ARG A 61 7.59 -5.26 -2.67
CA ARG A 61 8.72 -5.91 -3.33
C ARG A 61 8.36 -7.35 -3.68
N GLU A 62 8.40 -7.65 -4.98
CA GLU A 62 8.25 -9.00 -5.51
C GLU A 62 9.59 -9.48 -6.07
N GLU A 63 10.10 -10.59 -5.54
CA GLU A 63 11.45 -11.08 -5.82
C GLU A 63 12.51 -9.98 -5.54
N ASP A 64 13.13 -9.42 -6.58
CA ASP A 64 14.12 -8.36 -6.49
C ASP A 64 13.66 -7.03 -7.12
N HIS A 65 12.38 -6.91 -7.48
CA HIS A 65 11.82 -5.76 -8.15
C HIS A 65 10.81 -5.04 -7.25
N TRP A 66 10.75 -3.72 -7.40
CA TRP A 66 9.69 -2.92 -6.83
C TRP A 66 8.49 -2.90 -7.78
N GLU A 67 7.33 -3.20 -7.23
CA GLU A 67 6.05 -3.15 -7.92
C GLU A 67 5.13 -2.17 -7.21
N ALA A 68 4.21 -1.57 -7.98
CA ALA A 68 3.18 -0.72 -7.43
C ALA A 68 1.87 -0.91 -8.20
N ASP A 69 0.77 -0.90 -7.47
CA ASP A 69 -0.57 -1.03 -8.02
C ASP A 69 -1.46 0.12 -7.51
N ALA A 70 -2.38 0.57 -8.36
CA ALA A 70 -3.45 1.45 -7.94
C ALA A 70 -4.45 0.70 -7.07
N LEU A 71 -4.85 1.30 -5.96
CA LEU A 71 -5.90 0.77 -5.09
C LEU A 71 -7.23 1.45 -5.42
N PRO A 72 -8.35 0.69 -5.38
CA PRO A 72 -9.67 1.32 -5.48
C PRO A 72 -9.89 2.30 -4.34
N ALA A 73 -10.46 3.47 -4.64
CA ALA A 73 -10.76 4.51 -3.66
C ALA A 73 -11.56 4.01 -2.44
N ALA A 74 -12.43 3.00 -2.62
CA ALA A 74 -13.15 2.38 -1.52
C ALA A 74 -12.25 1.73 -0.45
N VAL A 75 -11.00 1.42 -0.77
CA VAL A 75 -10.03 0.82 0.18
C VAL A 75 -9.53 1.86 1.18
N THR A 76 -9.49 3.12 0.78
CA THR A 76 -9.06 4.26 1.60
C THR A 76 -10.22 5.04 2.21
N ALA A 77 -11.45 4.53 2.08
CA ALA A 77 -12.63 5.12 2.75
C ALA A 77 -12.45 5.14 4.28
N ASP A 78 -11.66 4.20 4.81
CA ASP A 78 -11.21 4.21 6.20
C ASP A 78 -9.78 3.69 6.34
N LEU A 79 -9.10 4.12 7.39
CA LEU A 79 -7.71 3.76 7.66
C LEU A 79 -7.52 2.26 7.88
N ASP A 80 -8.46 1.58 8.55
CA ASP A 80 -8.39 0.15 8.82
C ASP A 80 -8.43 -0.65 7.52
N GLY A 81 -9.32 -0.27 6.59
CA GLY A 81 -9.40 -0.84 5.24
C GLY A 81 -8.09 -0.70 4.49
N PHE A 82 -7.48 0.48 4.54
CA PHE A 82 -6.20 0.76 3.91
C PHE A 82 -5.08 -0.11 4.50
N VAL A 83 -4.91 -0.12 5.82
CA VAL A 83 -3.93 -0.98 6.52
C VAL A 83 -4.14 -2.46 6.20
N GLN A 84 -5.40 -2.92 6.16
CA GLN A 84 -5.71 -4.31 5.81
C GLN A 84 -5.35 -4.66 4.36
N ALA A 85 -5.53 -3.74 3.42
CA ALA A 85 -5.09 -3.94 2.04
C ALA A 85 -3.57 -4.14 1.97
N LEU A 86 -2.80 -3.28 2.67
CA LEU A 86 -1.35 -3.40 2.75
C LEU A 86 -0.89 -4.73 3.37
N ARG A 87 -1.54 -5.17 4.45
CA ARG A 87 -1.23 -6.43 5.13
C ARG A 87 -1.49 -7.68 4.28
N ARG A 88 -2.43 -7.59 3.32
CA ARG A 88 -2.76 -8.71 2.43
C ARG A 88 -1.73 -8.92 1.33
N GLN A 89 -0.92 -7.89 1.04
CA GLN A 89 0.10 -7.97 0.01
C GLN A 89 1.36 -8.66 0.55
N PRO A 90 1.72 -9.86 0.09
CA PRO A 90 2.96 -10.51 0.49
C PRO A 90 4.16 -9.71 0.01
N SER A 91 5.03 -9.30 0.90
CA SER A 91 6.25 -8.57 0.53
C SER A 91 7.39 -8.86 1.49
N ILE A 92 8.58 -9.04 0.95
CA ILE A 92 9.81 -9.11 1.73
C ILE A 92 10.31 -7.68 1.93
N GLY A 93 10.33 -7.19 3.18
CA GLY A 93 10.77 -5.83 3.49
C GLY A 93 9.64 -4.83 3.71
N GLY A 94 8.39 -5.33 3.80
CA GLY A 94 7.22 -4.52 4.10
C GLY A 94 6.52 -4.00 2.85
N THR A 95 5.34 -3.44 3.08
CA THR A 95 4.46 -2.87 2.07
C THR A 95 4.19 -1.42 2.44
N THR A 96 4.25 -0.53 1.47
CA THR A 96 3.96 0.90 1.65
C THR A 96 2.71 1.26 0.86
N GLY A 97 1.81 2.02 1.46
CA GLY A 97 0.68 2.64 0.79
C GLY A 97 0.80 4.15 0.81
N PHE A 98 0.43 4.78 -0.29
CA PHE A 98 0.24 6.23 -0.36
C PHE A 98 -1.20 6.52 -0.77
N ALA A 99 -1.75 7.58 -0.21
CA ALA A 99 -3.05 8.12 -0.58
C ALA A 99 -2.98 9.65 -0.63
N GLY A 100 -3.63 10.26 -1.60
CA GLY A 100 -3.75 11.71 -1.73
C GLY A 100 -5.21 12.14 -1.78
N VAL A 101 -5.51 13.29 -1.21
CA VAL A 101 -6.85 13.86 -1.13
C VAL A 101 -6.80 15.30 -1.58
N GLY A 102 -7.43 15.58 -2.71
CA GLY A 102 -7.42 16.91 -3.32
C GLY A 102 -5.99 17.44 -3.50
N ASP A 103 -5.89 18.73 -3.37
CA ASP A 103 -4.60 19.44 -3.28
C ASP A 103 -4.17 19.61 -1.80
N ASP A 104 -4.89 18.96 -0.85
CA ASP A 104 -4.81 19.30 0.56
C ASP A 104 -3.77 18.50 1.33
N PHE A 105 -3.75 17.18 1.18
CA PHE A 105 -2.78 16.36 1.91
C PHE A 105 -2.51 15.01 1.25
N TRP A 106 -1.42 14.40 1.68
CA TRP A 106 -1.11 13.00 1.40
C TRP A 106 -0.78 12.24 2.68
N LEU A 107 -0.99 10.94 2.61
CA LEU A 107 -0.77 9.98 3.68
C LEU A 107 0.18 8.89 3.18
N ALA A 108 1.18 8.55 4.00
CA ALA A 108 1.96 7.33 3.82
C ALA A 108 1.69 6.38 4.98
N VAL A 109 1.44 5.12 4.67
CA VAL A 109 1.30 4.03 5.64
C VAL A 109 2.26 2.92 5.27
N ARG A 110 3.06 2.46 6.21
CA ARG A 110 3.98 1.35 6.00
C ARG A 110 3.69 0.22 6.96
N VAL A 111 3.60 -0.99 6.42
CA VAL A 111 3.40 -2.23 7.17
C VAL A 111 4.65 -3.09 7.05
N LEU A 112 5.30 -3.37 8.18
CA LEU A 112 6.47 -4.22 8.27
C LEU A 112 6.24 -5.31 9.32
N GLY A 113 5.83 -6.49 8.88
CA GLY A 113 5.39 -7.54 9.78
C GLY A 113 4.11 -7.15 10.54
N GLU A 114 4.19 -7.03 11.85
CA GLU A 114 3.08 -6.59 12.70
C GLU A 114 3.06 -5.07 12.91
N ASP A 115 4.20 -4.40 12.67
CA ASP A 115 4.35 -2.98 12.88
C ASP A 115 3.70 -2.17 11.75
N VAL A 116 3.04 -1.07 12.14
CA VAL A 116 2.43 -0.11 11.22
C VAL A 116 2.95 1.28 11.58
N SER A 117 3.65 1.90 10.63
CA SER A 117 4.07 3.30 10.72
C SER A 117 3.21 4.15 9.79
N MET A 118 2.92 5.37 10.21
CA MET A 118 2.09 6.31 9.46
C MET A 118 2.72 7.69 9.46
N PHE A 119 2.54 8.39 8.34
CA PHE A 119 2.95 9.78 8.18
C PHE A 119 1.88 10.54 7.41
N LEU A 120 1.39 11.61 7.98
CA LEU A 120 0.40 12.54 7.40
C LEU A 120 1.10 13.86 7.09
N SER A 121 0.99 14.35 5.86
CA SER A 121 1.67 15.58 5.43
C SER A 121 1.13 16.82 6.14
N ASP A 122 -0.16 16.84 6.48
CA ASP A 122 -0.80 17.95 7.20
C ASP A 122 -1.85 17.43 8.20
N LEU A 123 -1.60 17.65 9.48
CA LEU A 123 -2.54 17.29 10.55
C LEU A 123 -3.78 18.16 10.57
N THR A 124 -3.74 19.38 10.00
CA THR A 124 -4.88 20.29 9.95
C THR A 124 -6.01 19.75 9.08
N ALA A 125 -5.69 18.90 8.11
CA ALA A 125 -6.65 18.17 7.28
C ALA A 125 -7.65 17.33 8.12
N ALA A 126 -7.29 16.96 9.36
CA ALA A 126 -8.17 16.19 10.24
C ALA A 126 -9.44 16.94 10.67
N VAL A 127 -9.50 18.26 10.49
CA VAL A 127 -10.70 19.05 10.75
C VAL A 127 -11.81 18.71 9.75
N ASP A 128 -11.44 18.59 8.48
CA ASP A 128 -12.38 18.42 7.37
C ASP A 128 -12.46 16.96 6.88
N TYR A 129 -11.36 16.22 6.95
CA TYR A 129 -11.25 14.89 6.36
C TYR A 129 -11.26 13.75 7.37
N PRO A 130 -12.26 12.82 7.28
CA PRO A 130 -12.36 11.67 8.17
C PRO A 130 -11.13 10.75 8.15
N LEU A 131 -10.49 10.56 6.98
CA LEU A 131 -9.27 9.72 6.88
C LEU A 131 -8.12 10.33 7.69
N ALA A 132 -7.84 11.62 7.55
CA ALA A 132 -6.81 12.31 8.34
C ALA A 132 -7.11 12.26 9.84
N ARG A 133 -8.37 12.41 10.23
CA ARG A 133 -8.81 12.28 11.64
C ARG A 133 -8.54 10.90 12.21
N GLN A 134 -8.80 9.83 11.46
CA GLN A 134 -8.51 8.46 11.87
C GLN A 134 -7.00 8.22 12.03
N VAL A 135 -6.17 8.86 11.19
CA VAL A 135 -4.71 8.81 11.34
C VAL A 135 -4.27 9.45 12.65
N LEU A 136 -4.77 10.65 12.97
CA LEU A 136 -4.45 11.32 14.24
C LEU A 136 -4.94 10.50 15.44
N GLU A 137 -6.13 9.90 15.37
CA GLU A 137 -6.63 9.00 16.41
C GLU A 137 -5.72 7.79 16.62
N ALA A 138 -5.27 7.16 15.52
CA ALA A 138 -4.35 6.03 15.58
C ALA A 138 -2.96 6.40 16.14
N LEU A 139 -2.53 7.66 15.98
CA LEU A 139 -1.28 8.19 16.49
C LEU A 139 -1.42 8.78 17.92
N ASP A 140 -2.63 8.78 18.51
CA ASP A 140 -2.94 9.43 19.81
C ASP A 140 -2.61 10.94 19.80
N ILE A 141 -2.82 11.60 18.64
CA ILE A 141 -2.63 13.03 18.44
C ILE A 141 -4.00 13.71 18.44
N PRO A 142 -4.23 14.76 19.26
CA PRO A 142 -5.49 15.48 19.24
C PRO A 142 -5.69 16.22 17.91
N VAL A 143 -6.94 16.33 17.46
CA VAL A 143 -7.29 17.19 16.33
C VAL A 143 -6.95 18.64 16.66
N PRO A 144 -6.28 19.38 15.74
CA PRO A 144 -5.86 20.76 16.00
C PRO A 144 -7.05 21.68 16.29
N SER A 145 -6.79 22.68 17.11
CA SER A 145 -7.75 23.76 17.41
C SER A 145 -7.67 24.85 16.34
N ASP A 146 -8.71 25.70 16.27
CA ASP A 146 -8.80 26.78 15.29
C ASP A 146 -7.57 27.72 15.26
N ASP A 147 -6.85 27.85 16.38
CA ASP A 147 -5.66 28.69 16.49
C ASP A 147 -4.40 28.03 15.84
N GLU A 148 -4.47 26.74 15.50
CA GLU A 148 -3.36 25.95 14.95
C GLU A 148 -3.51 25.71 13.43
N LEU A 149 -4.63 26.14 12.83
CA LEU A 149 -4.93 25.87 11.42
C LEU A 149 -4.15 26.76 10.43
N ASP A 150 -3.44 27.78 10.91
CA ASP A 150 -2.69 28.71 10.04
C ASP A 150 -1.35 28.13 9.53
N GLN A 151 -0.99 26.91 9.94
CA GLN A 151 0.29 26.28 9.59
C GLN A 151 0.07 24.84 9.15
N VAL A 152 0.63 24.47 8.01
CA VAL A 152 0.76 23.06 7.61
C VAL A 152 1.75 22.38 8.54
N LEU A 153 1.31 21.35 9.22
CA LEU A 153 2.10 20.61 10.20
C LEU A 153 2.02 19.11 9.93
N PRO A 154 3.14 18.44 9.63
CA PRO A 154 3.13 17.00 9.47
C PRO A 154 2.91 16.29 10.81
N ALA A 155 2.32 15.08 10.74
CA ALA A 155 2.10 14.23 11.90
C ALA A 155 2.57 12.80 11.61
N GLY A 156 3.01 12.10 12.66
CA GLY A 156 3.41 10.69 12.60
C GLY A 156 4.91 10.49 12.51
N ASP A 157 5.32 9.39 11.89
CA ASP A 157 6.70 8.93 11.88
C ASP A 157 7.48 9.52 10.70
N LEU A 158 8.27 10.56 10.95
CA LEU A 158 9.19 11.15 9.96
C LEU A 158 10.30 10.18 9.52
N SER A 159 10.61 9.17 10.35
CA SER A 159 11.62 8.16 10.03
C SER A 159 11.07 6.97 9.24
N ILE A 160 9.80 7.01 8.81
CA ILE A 160 9.07 5.91 8.14
C ILE A 160 9.83 5.28 6.96
N PHE A 161 10.72 6.03 6.30
CA PHE A 161 11.51 5.60 5.16
C PHE A 161 13.02 5.65 5.38
N ALA A 162 13.49 5.88 6.61
CA ALA A 162 14.91 6.04 6.90
C ALA A 162 15.74 4.79 6.54
N ASP A 163 15.22 3.59 6.74
CA ASP A 163 15.85 2.33 6.35
C ASP A 163 15.90 2.11 4.83
N LEU A 164 15.07 2.83 4.07
CA LEU A 164 15.07 2.83 2.59
C LEU A 164 15.92 3.97 2.02
N GLY A 165 16.45 4.86 2.86
CA GLY A 165 17.40 5.90 2.49
C GLY A 165 16.80 7.30 2.30
N LEU A 166 15.59 7.56 2.79
CA LEU A 166 15.01 8.90 2.87
C LEU A 166 15.03 9.35 4.34
N GLU A 167 15.87 10.33 4.65
CA GLU A 167 16.07 10.83 6.00
C GLU A 167 14.88 11.70 6.47
N GLU A 168 14.69 11.79 7.79
CA GLU A 168 13.60 12.57 8.42
C GLU A 168 13.51 14.02 7.92
N MET A 169 14.68 14.69 7.78
CA MET A 169 14.73 16.08 7.28
C MET A 169 14.28 16.19 5.83
N GLU A 170 14.56 15.19 5.01
CA GLU A 170 14.16 15.19 3.59
C GLU A 170 12.65 14.96 3.47
N LEU A 171 12.10 14.03 4.23
CA LEU A 171 10.65 13.79 4.26
C LEU A 171 9.91 15.02 4.80
N GLY A 172 10.42 15.63 5.87
CA GLY A 172 9.87 16.87 6.42
C GLY A 172 9.90 18.04 5.43
N ALA A 173 10.97 18.13 4.62
CA ALA A 173 11.08 19.17 3.58
C ALA A 173 10.05 18.99 2.46
N VAL A 174 9.79 17.74 2.04
CA VAL A 174 8.73 17.43 1.05
C VAL A 174 7.35 17.79 1.61
N ALA A 175 7.06 17.45 2.87
CA ALA A 175 5.79 17.77 3.48
C ALA A 175 5.57 19.27 3.72
N ALA A 176 6.64 20.04 3.88
CA ALA A 176 6.59 21.49 4.07
C ALA A 176 6.52 22.31 2.76
N ASP A 177 6.67 21.66 1.62
CA ASP A 177 6.62 22.31 0.31
C ASP A 177 5.15 22.45 -0.15
N LEU A 178 4.60 23.64 0.04
CA LEU A 178 3.21 23.96 -0.29
C LEU A 178 2.95 24.15 -1.80
N ASP A 179 4.01 24.15 -2.60
CA ASP A 179 3.90 24.25 -4.06
C ASP A 179 3.79 22.85 -4.72
N LEU A 180 3.97 21.76 -3.93
CA LEU A 180 3.85 20.39 -4.40
C LEU A 180 2.45 19.84 -4.20
N TYR A 181 1.84 19.35 -5.26
CA TYR A 181 0.63 18.55 -5.17
C TYR A 181 0.91 17.18 -4.53
N PRO A 182 -0.10 16.55 -3.90
CA PRO A 182 0.06 15.25 -3.25
C PRO A 182 0.68 14.17 -4.14
N GLU A 183 0.26 14.09 -5.41
CA GLU A 183 0.81 13.14 -6.39
C GLU A 183 2.28 13.43 -6.73
N ASP A 184 2.66 14.70 -6.86
CA ASP A 184 4.04 15.11 -7.13
C ASP A 184 4.96 14.83 -5.93
N ALA A 185 4.46 15.07 -4.71
CA ALA A 185 5.16 14.76 -3.48
C ALA A 185 5.43 13.24 -3.37
N VAL A 186 4.40 12.42 -3.62
CA VAL A 186 4.51 10.95 -3.60
C VAL A 186 5.43 10.45 -4.70
N ALA A 187 5.35 10.98 -5.92
CA ALA A 187 6.25 10.64 -7.02
C ALA A 187 7.71 10.99 -6.68
N GLY A 188 7.96 12.17 -6.12
CA GLY A 188 9.28 12.59 -5.68
C GLY A 188 9.88 11.72 -4.57
N ILE A 189 9.07 11.31 -3.59
CA ILE A 189 9.46 10.34 -2.55
C ILE A 189 9.80 8.99 -3.21
N ALA A 190 8.95 8.50 -4.09
CA ALA A 190 9.11 7.23 -4.77
C ALA A 190 10.40 7.18 -5.61
N GLU A 191 10.73 8.26 -6.30
CA GLU A 191 11.99 8.40 -7.06
C GLU A 191 13.22 8.29 -6.16
N ARG A 192 13.20 8.98 -5.01
CA ARG A 192 14.28 8.92 -4.00
C ARG A 192 14.46 7.49 -3.45
N LEU A 193 13.37 6.78 -3.26
CA LEU A 193 13.33 5.41 -2.74
C LEU A 193 13.56 4.34 -3.82
N ARG A 194 13.78 4.76 -5.09
CA ARG A 194 14.10 3.91 -6.24
C ARG A 194 12.96 3.00 -6.71
N PHE A 195 11.73 3.39 -6.46
CA PHE A 195 10.55 2.76 -7.03
C PHE A 195 9.65 3.75 -7.81
N GLY A 196 10.24 4.87 -8.25
CA GLY A 196 9.54 5.93 -8.98
C GLY A 196 8.78 5.45 -10.20
N GLU A 197 9.43 4.67 -11.10
CA GLU A 197 8.78 4.15 -12.32
C GLU A 197 7.55 3.27 -12.03
N ALA A 198 7.56 2.52 -10.92
CA ALA A 198 6.44 1.69 -10.53
C ALA A 198 5.28 2.55 -10.02
N VAL A 199 5.58 3.53 -9.15
CA VAL A 199 4.58 4.42 -8.56
C VAL A 199 3.99 5.36 -9.62
N GLU A 200 4.78 5.91 -10.53
CA GLU A 200 4.30 6.78 -11.62
C GLU A 200 3.23 6.07 -12.45
N ARG A 201 3.49 4.81 -12.86
CA ARG A 201 2.50 4.00 -13.58
C ARG A 201 1.23 3.75 -12.76
N ALA A 202 1.37 3.53 -11.44
CA ALA A 202 0.22 3.30 -10.58
C ALA A 202 -0.59 4.59 -10.33
N LEU A 203 0.07 5.74 -10.22
CA LEU A 203 -0.57 7.06 -10.13
C LEU A 203 -1.34 7.39 -11.41
N ASP A 204 -0.75 7.17 -12.60
CA ASP A 204 -1.43 7.36 -13.88
C ASP A 204 -2.73 6.54 -13.96
N LEU A 205 -2.69 5.29 -13.49
CA LEU A 205 -3.87 4.43 -13.44
C LEU A 205 -4.91 4.91 -12.42
N ALA A 206 -4.47 5.37 -11.24
CA ALA A 206 -5.36 5.83 -10.18
C ALA A 206 -6.06 7.15 -10.56
N LEU A 207 -5.33 8.07 -11.18
CA LEU A 207 -5.82 9.38 -11.60
C LEU A 207 -6.55 9.36 -12.97
N GLY A 208 -6.53 8.22 -13.66
CA GLY A 208 -7.21 8.05 -14.95
C GLY A 208 -6.54 8.80 -16.11
N SER A 209 -5.24 9.01 -16.02
CA SER A 209 -4.41 9.75 -16.99
C SER A 209 -3.98 8.88 -18.17
#